data_14b407db6d628bd4258e365ed1e529a7
#
_entry.id   14b407db6d628bd4258e365ed1e529a7
#
_cell.length_a   1.000
_cell.length_b   1.000
_cell.length_c   1.000
_cell.angle_alpha   90.00
_cell.angle_beta   90.00
_cell.angle_gamma   90.00
#
_symmetry.space_group_name_H-M   'P 1'
#
loop_
_entity.id
_entity.type
_entity.pdbx_description
1 polymer ?
#
loop_
_entity_poly.entity_id
_entity_poly.type
_entity_poly.pdbx_seq_one_letter_code
_entity_poly.pdbx_strand_id
1 'polypeptide(L)'
;MNQVEQSVAEYVDEVWEDVVADIEQLVSYPSVAVSADAEPGAPFGRPVRDALDCALGIAQKLGYQTSDDEGYVGIADIPGRGDKQLATICHVDVVPAGPGWNTDPFAMERREGWLLGRGVIDDKGPAVLSLYAGAYLLKHGIVPRYTFRALLGCDEEVGMSDVHHYLENHANPDFLFTPEIGRASCRERV
;
A
#
# COMPACT_ATOMS: atom_id res chain seq x y z
N MET A 1 -14.13 20.14 -15.87
CA MET A 1 -14.10 19.22 -14.75
C MET A 1 -15.55 18.95 -14.35
N ASN A 2 -15.98 17.70 -14.28
CA ASN A 2 -17.32 17.38 -13.81
C ASN A 2 -17.38 17.44 -12.27
N GLN A 3 -18.57 17.32 -11.67
CA GLN A 3 -18.76 17.45 -10.22
C GLN A 3 -17.96 16.42 -9.40
N VAL A 4 -17.80 15.21 -9.92
CA VAL A 4 -17.01 14.15 -9.25
C VAL A 4 -15.52 14.47 -9.29
N GLU A 5 -15.01 14.89 -10.45
CA GLU A 5 -13.60 15.31 -10.59
C GLU A 5 -13.26 16.48 -9.67
N GLN A 6 -14.17 17.43 -9.52
CA GLN A 6 -13.98 18.56 -8.61
C GLN A 6 -13.94 18.09 -7.14
N SER A 7 -14.88 17.22 -6.73
CA SER A 7 -14.92 16.69 -5.37
C SER A 7 -13.67 15.85 -5.03
N VAL A 8 -13.16 15.07 -5.99
CA VAL A 8 -11.90 14.32 -5.81
C VAL A 8 -10.71 15.26 -5.67
N ALA A 9 -10.63 16.33 -6.49
CA ALA A 9 -9.55 17.31 -6.39
C ALA A 9 -9.54 18.02 -5.04
N GLU A 10 -10.70 18.47 -4.57
CA GLU A 10 -10.87 19.10 -3.24
C GLU A 10 -10.45 18.15 -2.11
N TYR A 11 -10.83 16.86 -2.23
CA TYR A 11 -10.41 15.84 -1.26
C TYR A 11 -8.89 15.63 -1.25
N VAL A 12 -8.27 15.53 -2.44
CA VAL A 12 -6.80 15.36 -2.55
C VAL A 12 -6.09 16.56 -1.90
N ASP A 13 -6.52 17.78 -2.19
CA ASP A 13 -5.93 18.98 -1.59
C ASP A 13 -6.06 18.98 -0.06
N GLU A 14 -7.21 18.51 0.47
CA GLU A 14 -7.46 18.44 1.91
C GLU A 14 -6.57 17.42 2.62
N VAL A 15 -6.36 16.22 2.02
CA VAL A 15 -5.67 15.11 2.70
C VAL A 15 -4.19 14.99 2.34
N TRP A 16 -3.67 15.82 1.42
CA TRP A 16 -2.34 15.65 0.86
C TRP A 16 -1.22 15.58 1.91
N GLU A 17 -1.26 16.45 2.91
CA GLU A 17 -0.24 16.45 3.96
C GLU A 17 -0.32 15.19 4.84
N ASP A 18 -1.52 14.67 5.10
CA ASP A 18 -1.71 13.41 5.81
C ASP A 18 -1.20 12.22 4.98
N VAL A 19 -1.48 12.22 3.67
CA VAL A 19 -0.95 11.21 2.72
C VAL A 19 0.57 11.17 2.78
N VAL A 20 1.22 12.32 2.69
CA VAL A 20 2.67 12.40 2.69
C VAL A 20 3.26 11.98 4.05
N ALA A 21 2.61 12.33 5.14
CA ALA A 21 3.04 11.91 6.49
C ALA A 21 2.90 10.38 6.68
N ASP A 22 1.81 9.78 6.20
CA ASP A 22 1.61 8.33 6.27
C ASP A 22 2.60 7.57 5.33
N ILE A 23 2.95 8.13 4.15
CA ILE A 23 4.04 7.58 3.30
C ILE A 23 5.38 7.66 4.03
N GLU A 24 5.72 8.80 4.64
CA GLU A 24 6.95 8.99 5.41
C GLU A 24 7.05 7.97 6.54
N GLN A 25 5.96 7.79 7.29
CA GLN A 25 5.88 6.80 8.35
C GLN A 25 6.13 5.38 7.82
N LEU A 26 5.49 4.98 6.73
CA LEU A 26 5.65 3.64 6.17
C LEU A 26 7.05 3.43 5.56
N VAL A 27 7.63 4.45 4.92
CA VAL A 27 8.99 4.42 4.38
C VAL A 27 10.04 4.23 5.47
N SER A 28 9.79 4.69 6.70
CA SER A 28 10.73 4.58 7.82
C SER A 28 11.04 3.14 8.25
N TYR A 29 10.26 2.17 7.82
CA TYR A 29 10.53 0.75 8.07
C TYR A 29 11.44 0.18 6.97
N PRO A 30 12.65 -0.32 7.30
CA PRO A 30 13.56 -0.95 6.34
C PRO A 30 13.13 -2.39 6.03
N SER A 31 11.95 -2.56 5.47
CA SER A 31 11.22 -3.81 5.28
C SER A 31 11.77 -4.67 4.13
N VAL A 32 13.04 -5.00 4.17
CA VAL A 32 13.64 -5.96 3.25
C VAL A 32 13.22 -7.37 3.66
N ALA A 33 12.54 -8.08 2.74
CA ALA A 33 12.09 -9.43 3.01
C ALA A 33 13.26 -10.42 3.08
N VAL A 34 13.34 -11.18 4.17
CA VAL A 34 14.37 -12.20 4.41
C VAL A 34 13.72 -13.46 4.98
N SER A 35 13.48 -14.45 4.13
CA SER A 35 12.84 -15.72 4.55
C SER A 35 13.64 -16.51 5.59
N ALA A 36 14.97 -16.30 5.68
CA ALA A 36 15.80 -16.93 6.71
C ALA A 36 15.52 -16.39 8.12
N ASP A 37 14.91 -15.19 8.24
CA ASP A 37 14.55 -14.55 9.49
C ASP A 37 13.07 -14.76 9.86
N ALA A 38 12.44 -15.77 9.24
CA ALA A 38 11.04 -16.10 9.48
C ALA A 38 10.77 -16.51 10.93
N GLU A 39 9.71 -15.95 11.50
CA GLU A 39 9.19 -16.32 12.83
C GLU A 39 7.65 -16.39 12.79
N PRO A 40 6.98 -16.98 13.78
CA PRO A 40 5.52 -17.05 13.81
C PRO A 40 4.87 -15.65 13.66
N GLY A 41 4.03 -15.48 12.62
CA GLY A 41 3.37 -14.22 12.29
C GLY A 41 4.27 -13.18 11.60
N ALA A 42 5.51 -13.55 11.26
CA ALA A 42 6.45 -12.72 10.50
C ALA A 42 7.25 -13.58 9.51
N PRO A 43 6.62 -14.14 8.48
CA PRO A 43 7.23 -15.11 7.56
C PRO A 43 8.41 -14.53 6.75
N PHE A 44 8.50 -13.21 6.65
CA PHE A 44 9.54 -12.49 5.90
C PHE A 44 10.46 -11.66 6.80
N GLY A 45 10.43 -11.94 8.11
CA GLY A 45 11.20 -11.25 9.12
C GLY A 45 10.47 -10.05 9.75
N ARG A 46 10.97 -9.64 10.92
CA ARG A 46 10.34 -8.60 11.74
C ARG A 46 10.20 -7.24 11.05
N PRO A 47 11.19 -6.75 10.26
CA PRO A 47 11.06 -5.46 9.60
C PRO A 47 9.88 -5.37 8.62
N VAL A 48 9.57 -6.46 7.89
CA VAL A 48 8.41 -6.54 7.00
C VAL A 48 7.13 -6.58 7.80
N ARG A 49 7.10 -7.36 8.89
CA ARG A 49 5.96 -7.42 9.81
C ARG A 49 5.61 -6.05 10.38
N ASP A 50 6.61 -5.31 10.86
CA ASP A 50 6.42 -3.97 11.43
C ASP A 50 5.89 -2.98 10.38
N ALA A 51 6.33 -3.08 9.12
CA ALA A 51 5.79 -2.30 8.01
C ALA A 51 4.33 -2.66 7.69
N LEU A 52 3.99 -3.95 7.73
CA LEU A 52 2.60 -4.42 7.54
C LEU A 52 1.69 -3.90 8.66
N ASP A 53 2.13 -3.99 9.92
CA ASP A 53 1.38 -3.47 11.07
C ASP A 53 1.13 -1.95 10.94
N CYS A 54 2.14 -1.21 10.47
CA CYS A 54 2.01 0.21 10.18
C CYS A 54 0.96 0.47 9.09
N ALA A 55 1.03 -0.22 7.96
CA ALA A 55 0.09 -0.06 6.85
C ALA A 55 -1.36 -0.41 7.25
N LEU A 56 -1.55 -1.50 8.00
CA LEU A 56 -2.86 -1.86 8.57
C LEU A 56 -3.34 -0.81 9.58
N GLY A 57 -2.45 -0.22 10.37
CA GLY A 57 -2.77 0.88 11.28
C GLY A 57 -3.24 2.13 10.53
N ILE A 58 -2.61 2.49 9.40
CA ILE A 58 -3.05 3.56 8.50
C ILE A 58 -4.46 3.25 7.98
N ALA A 59 -4.69 2.04 7.48
CA ALA A 59 -6.00 1.62 6.99
C ALA A 59 -7.10 1.72 8.07
N GLN A 60 -6.80 1.29 9.31
CA GLN A 60 -7.72 1.42 10.45
C GLN A 60 -8.04 2.88 10.77
N LYS A 61 -7.04 3.76 10.82
CA LYS A 61 -7.20 5.21 11.02
C LYS A 61 -8.12 5.81 9.96
N LEU A 62 -8.04 5.32 8.72
CA LEU A 62 -8.88 5.75 7.60
C LEU A 62 -10.30 5.15 7.61
N GLY A 63 -10.59 4.20 8.51
CA GLY A 63 -11.91 3.61 8.69
C GLY A 63 -12.16 2.29 7.98
N TYR A 64 -11.15 1.63 7.47
CA TYR A 64 -11.24 0.30 6.89
C TYR A 64 -11.48 -0.78 7.96
N GLN A 65 -12.14 -1.87 7.56
CA GLN A 65 -12.13 -3.12 8.29
C GLN A 65 -10.87 -3.89 7.90
N THR A 66 -9.98 -4.12 8.88
CA THR A 66 -8.68 -4.73 8.60
C THR A 66 -8.58 -6.14 9.17
N SER A 67 -7.83 -7.00 8.48
CA SER A 67 -7.38 -8.29 8.98
C SER A 67 -5.96 -8.56 8.51
N ASP A 68 -5.29 -9.47 9.22
CA ASP A 68 -3.95 -9.94 8.93
C ASP A 68 -4.02 -11.42 8.59
N ASP A 69 -3.46 -11.81 7.46
CA ASP A 69 -3.37 -13.18 7.00
C ASP A 69 -1.99 -13.75 7.35
N GLU A 70 -1.81 -14.06 8.64
CA GLU A 70 -0.61 -14.68 9.21
C GLU A 70 0.72 -13.96 8.93
N GLY A 71 0.67 -12.66 8.66
CA GLY A 71 1.83 -11.84 8.32
C GLY A 71 2.27 -11.95 6.86
N TYR A 72 1.55 -12.71 6.03
CA TYR A 72 1.78 -12.77 4.59
C TYR A 72 1.15 -11.59 3.86
N VAL A 73 -0.13 -11.31 4.16
CA VAL A 73 -0.90 -10.26 3.48
C VAL A 73 -1.77 -9.51 4.48
N GLY A 74 -1.71 -8.19 4.44
CA GLY A 74 -2.70 -7.34 5.07
C GLY A 74 -3.92 -7.16 4.18
N ILE A 75 -5.10 -7.21 4.78
CA ILE A 75 -6.38 -7.04 4.09
C ILE A 75 -7.10 -5.84 4.71
N ALA A 76 -7.51 -4.88 3.87
CA ALA A 76 -8.27 -3.72 4.30
C ALA A 76 -9.51 -3.55 3.42
N ASP A 77 -10.69 -3.70 4.00
CA ASP A 77 -11.97 -3.74 3.31
C ASP A 77 -12.85 -2.52 3.61
N ILE A 78 -13.50 -2.02 2.56
CA ILE A 78 -14.68 -1.16 2.63
C ILE A 78 -15.86 -1.96 2.08
N PRO A 79 -16.81 -2.39 2.93
CA PRO A 79 -17.93 -3.21 2.50
C PRO A 79 -18.80 -2.53 1.43
N GLY A 80 -19.09 -3.26 0.37
CA GLY A 80 -20.02 -2.86 -0.69
C GLY A 80 -21.42 -3.40 -0.49
N ARG A 81 -22.34 -3.04 -1.41
CA ARG A 81 -23.73 -3.50 -1.40
C ARG A 81 -23.92 -4.89 -2.02
N GLY A 82 -23.01 -5.33 -2.87
CA GLY A 82 -23.05 -6.60 -3.58
C GLY A 82 -22.02 -7.58 -3.06
N ASP A 83 -22.02 -8.74 -3.67
CA ASP A 83 -21.17 -9.90 -3.35
C ASP A 83 -19.81 -9.90 -4.08
N LYS A 84 -19.59 -8.96 -4.99
CA LYS A 84 -18.35 -8.84 -5.76
C LYS A 84 -17.30 -8.00 -5.06
N GLN A 85 -16.05 -8.24 -5.41
CA GLN A 85 -14.89 -7.51 -4.91
C GLN A 85 -14.14 -6.78 -6.04
N LEU A 86 -13.80 -5.54 -5.78
CA LEU A 86 -12.80 -4.77 -6.53
C LEU A 86 -11.58 -4.61 -5.62
N ALA A 87 -10.46 -5.19 -5.99
CA ALA A 87 -9.26 -5.13 -5.19
C ALA A 87 -8.14 -4.32 -5.84
N THR A 88 -7.33 -3.69 -5.00
CA THR A 88 -5.96 -3.27 -5.32
C THR A 88 -4.98 -4.21 -4.64
N ILE A 89 -3.82 -4.42 -5.25
CA ILE A 89 -2.71 -5.10 -4.60
C ILE A 89 -1.48 -4.20 -4.69
N CYS A 90 -0.89 -3.97 -3.54
CA CYS A 90 0.38 -3.26 -3.33
C CYS A 90 1.22 -4.08 -2.37
N HIS A 91 2.51 -3.73 -2.22
CA HIS A 91 3.38 -4.42 -1.26
C HIS A 91 4.09 -3.43 -0.32
N VAL A 92 4.47 -3.93 0.86
CA VAL A 92 5.16 -3.16 1.89
C VAL A 92 6.63 -3.55 2.06
N ASP A 93 7.04 -4.67 1.46
CA ASP A 93 8.45 -5.02 1.38
C ASP A 93 9.19 -4.15 0.36
N VAL A 94 10.50 -4.13 0.44
CA VAL A 94 11.36 -3.33 -0.43
C VAL A 94 12.67 -4.07 -0.71
N VAL A 95 13.28 -3.81 -1.86
CA VAL A 95 14.67 -4.23 -2.12
C VAL A 95 15.64 -3.53 -1.17
N PRO A 96 16.82 -4.11 -0.89
CA PRO A 96 17.89 -3.42 -0.17
C PRO A 96 18.19 -2.06 -0.78
N ALA A 97 18.50 -1.07 0.07
CA ALA A 97 18.75 0.29 -0.39
C ALA A 97 19.89 0.38 -1.42
N GLY A 98 20.94 -0.45 -1.24
CA GLY A 98 22.13 -0.40 -2.09
C GLY A 98 22.96 0.85 -1.87
N PRO A 99 24.07 1.01 -2.60
CA PRO A 99 24.93 2.20 -2.54
C PRO A 99 24.38 3.36 -3.37
N GLY A 100 24.90 4.57 -3.14
CA GLY A 100 24.63 5.75 -3.97
C GLY A 100 23.62 6.73 -3.41
N TRP A 101 23.07 6.47 -2.23
CA TRP A 101 22.22 7.42 -1.54
C TRP A 101 23.05 8.56 -0.93
N ASN A 102 22.56 9.80 -1.08
CA ASN A 102 23.15 10.98 -0.43
C ASN A 102 22.48 11.30 0.91
N THR A 103 21.36 10.63 1.21
CA THR A 103 20.56 10.75 2.42
C THR A 103 20.24 9.36 2.95
N ASP A 104 19.68 9.25 4.13
CA ASP A 104 19.18 7.97 4.64
C ASP A 104 17.97 7.52 3.76
N PRO A 105 18.06 6.35 3.09
CA PRO A 105 16.98 5.87 2.21
C PRO A 105 15.66 5.59 2.95
N PHE A 106 15.69 5.40 4.26
CA PHE A 106 14.52 5.15 5.10
C PHE A 106 14.07 6.37 5.93
N ALA A 107 14.72 7.53 5.74
CA ALA A 107 14.26 8.82 6.22
C ALA A 107 13.80 9.65 5.02
N MET A 108 12.50 9.60 4.70
CA MET A 108 11.96 10.25 3.51
C MET A 108 12.25 11.76 3.52
N GLU A 109 12.77 12.28 2.43
CA GLU A 109 13.06 13.70 2.24
C GLU A 109 12.10 14.33 1.23
N ARG A 110 11.59 15.51 1.56
CA ARG A 110 10.86 16.38 0.62
C ARG A 110 11.82 17.42 0.06
N ARG A 111 12.06 17.38 -1.24
CA ARG A 111 12.96 18.32 -1.89
C ARG A 111 12.48 18.71 -3.29
N GLU A 112 12.32 20.01 -3.53
CA GLU A 112 11.98 20.56 -4.86
C GLU A 112 10.73 19.93 -5.50
N GLY A 113 9.73 19.59 -4.69
CA GLY A 113 8.48 18.95 -5.16
C GLY A 113 8.57 17.43 -5.32
N TRP A 114 9.67 16.80 -4.91
CA TRP A 114 9.86 15.36 -4.92
C TRP A 114 9.82 14.77 -3.51
N LEU A 115 9.34 13.55 -3.42
CA LEU A 115 9.50 12.67 -2.25
C LEU A 115 10.61 11.66 -2.57
N LEU A 116 11.65 11.64 -1.74
CA LEU A 116 12.84 10.81 -1.95
C LEU A 116 12.97 9.81 -0.80
N GLY A 117 12.99 8.52 -1.10
CA GLY A 117 13.14 7.44 -0.12
C GLY A 117 12.96 6.07 -0.75
N ARG A 118 13.49 5.02 -0.12
CA ARG A 118 13.30 3.64 -0.56
C ARG A 118 11.83 3.24 -0.30
N GLY A 119 11.13 2.80 -1.35
CA GLY A 119 9.72 2.43 -1.27
C GLY A 119 8.72 3.56 -1.55
N VAL A 120 9.18 4.82 -1.73
CA VAL A 120 8.27 5.94 -2.04
C VAL A 120 7.49 5.68 -3.34
N ILE A 121 8.13 5.13 -4.36
CA ILE A 121 7.50 4.83 -5.65
C ILE A 121 7.17 3.34 -5.80
N ASP A 122 7.90 2.48 -5.12
CA ASP A 122 7.85 1.03 -5.25
C ASP A 122 7.96 0.39 -3.86
N ASP A 123 6.82 0.06 -3.21
CA ASP A 123 5.41 0.32 -3.60
C ASP A 123 4.63 0.95 -2.42
N LYS A 124 5.33 1.40 -1.34
CA LYS A 124 4.72 1.97 -0.13
C LYS A 124 3.91 3.24 -0.40
N GLY A 125 4.38 4.09 -1.32
CA GLY A 125 3.63 5.28 -1.74
C GLY A 125 2.32 4.92 -2.41
N PRO A 126 2.31 4.11 -3.48
CA PRO A 126 1.09 3.61 -4.10
C PRO A 126 0.17 2.85 -3.13
N ALA A 127 0.72 2.07 -2.19
CA ALA A 127 -0.06 1.41 -1.14
C ALA A 127 -0.87 2.43 -0.31
N VAL A 128 -0.22 3.48 0.20
CA VAL A 128 -0.89 4.55 0.96
C VAL A 128 -1.89 5.28 0.08
N LEU A 129 -1.53 5.64 -1.16
CA LEU A 129 -2.44 6.31 -2.09
C LEU A 129 -3.69 5.47 -2.38
N SER A 130 -3.55 4.14 -2.51
CA SER A 130 -4.67 3.21 -2.68
C SER A 130 -5.63 3.24 -1.48
N LEU A 131 -5.09 3.27 -0.25
CA LEU A 131 -5.89 3.40 0.97
C LEU A 131 -6.65 4.74 1.00
N TYR A 132 -5.99 5.85 0.68
CA TYR A 132 -6.65 7.14 0.64
C TYR A 132 -7.70 7.25 -0.48
N ALA A 133 -7.49 6.59 -1.63
CA ALA A 133 -8.49 6.53 -2.69
C ALA A 133 -9.79 5.84 -2.22
N GLY A 134 -9.70 4.74 -1.48
CA GLY A 134 -10.88 4.12 -0.88
C GLY A 134 -11.47 4.94 0.27
N ALA A 135 -10.65 5.60 1.09
CA ALA A 135 -11.10 6.46 2.19
C ALA A 135 -11.96 7.65 1.69
N TYR A 136 -11.78 8.09 0.44
CA TYR A 136 -12.69 9.04 -0.20
C TYR A 136 -14.15 8.59 -0.12
N LEU A 137 -14.42 7.30 -0.36
CA LEU A 137 -15.76 6.73 -0.29
C LEU A 137 -16.35 6.84 1.14
N LEU A 138 -15.54 6.48 2.13
CA LEU A 138 -15.94 6.55 3.54
C LEU A 138 -16.25 7.99 3.98
N LYS A 139 -15.38 8.92 3.63
CA LYS A 139 -15.53 10.33 3.95
C LYS A 139 -16.80 10.94 3.37
N HIS A 140 -17.18 10.56 2.16
CA HIS A 140 -18.37 11.07 1.49
C HIS A 140 -19.63 10.21 1.74
N GLY A 141 -19.57 9.21 2.62
CA GLY A 141 -20.71 8.33 2.92
C GLY A 141 -21.15 7.50 1.71
N ILE A 142 -20.24 7.26 0.76
CA ILE A 142 -20.54 6.48 -0.44
C ILE A 142 -20.36 5.00 -0.14
N VAL A 143 -21.46 4.25 -0.14
CA VAL A 143 -21.40 2.79 -0.09
C VAL A 143 -21.16 2.26 -1.50
N PRO A 144 -20.00 1.66 -1.79
CA PRO A 144 -19.68 1.20 -3.14
C PRO A 144 -20.58 0.04 -3.58
N ARG A 145 -20.64 -0.20 -4.88
CA ARG A 145 -21.39 -1.34 -5.45
C ARG A 145 -20.74 -2.67 -5.08
N TYR A 146 -19.42 -2.72 -5.11
CA TYR A 146 -18.58 -3.88 -4.77
C TYR A 146 -17.79 -3.59 -3.51
N THR A 147 -17.45 -4.60 -2.73
CA THR A 147 -16.48 -4.42 -1.65
C THR A 147 -15.16 -3.93 -2.27
N PHE A 148 -14.66 -2.80 -1.79
CA PHE A 148 -13.31 -2.36 -2.13
C PHE A 148 -12.34 -3.01 -1.14
N ARG A 149 -11.36 -3.74 -1.67
CA ARG A 149 -10.33 -4.45 -0.90
C ARG A 149 -8.96 -3.93 -1.28
N ALA A 150 -8.20 -3.43 -0.31
CA ALA A 150 -6.77 -3.20 -0.49
C ALA A 150 -6.00 -4.40 0.09
N LEU A 151 -5.18 -5.03 -0.74
CA LEU A 151 -4.25 -6.09 -0.37
C LEU A 151 -2.85 -5.48 -0.22
N LEU A 152 -2.19 -5.79 0.90
CA LEU A 152 -0.87 -5.29 1.26
C LEU A 152 0.06 -6.49 1.39
N GLY A 153 0.77 -6.82 0.30
CA GLY A 153 1.70 -7.95 0.21
C GLY A 153 3.02 -7.68 0.94
N CYS A 154 3.75 -8.74 1.21
CA CYS A 154 4.96 -8.72 2.03
C CYS A 154 6.17 -9.41 1.39
N ASP A 155 6.09 -9.91 0.15
CA ASP A 155 7.15 -10.70 -0.51
C ASP A 155 7.21 -10.48 -2.03
N GLU A 156 6.76 -9.34 -2.53
CA GLU A 156 6.73 -9.05 -3.97
C GLU A 156 8.14 -9.08 -4.57
N GLU A 157 9.08 -8.41 -3.89
CA GLU A 157 10.46 -8.19 -4.36
C GLU A 157 11.34 -9.46 -4.37
N VAL A 158 10.89 -10.57 -3.77
CA VAL A 158 11.70 -11.79 -3.62
C VAL A 158 11.04 -13.00 -4.25
N GLY A 159 9.78 -13.32 -3.93
CA GLY A 159 9.21 -14.58 -4.35
C GLY A 159 7.71 -14.63 -4.53
N MET A 160 6.95 -13.59 -4.15
CA MET A 160 5.49 -13.52 -4.20
C MET A 160 4.80 -14.70 -3.48
N SER A 161 5.42 -15.26 -2.44
CA SER A 161 4.83 -16.36 -1.67
C SER A 161 3.64 -15.89 -0.83
N ASP A 162 3.56 -14.60 -0.53
CA ASP A 162 2.43 -13.91 0.06
C ASP A 162 1.17 -14.01 -0.83
N VAL A 163 1.30 -13.75 -2.13
CA VAL A 163 0.20 -13.91 -3.10
C VAL A 163 -0.25 -15.37 -3.19
N HIS A 164 0.68 -16.33 -3.22
CA HIS A 164 0.34 -17.74 -3.21
C HIS A 164 -0.42 -18.13 -1.94
N HIS A 165 0.02 -17.67 -0.76
CA HIS A 165 -0.66 -17.89 0.50
C HIS A 165 -2.09 -17.32 0.48
N TYR A 166 -2.26 -16.10 -0.01
CA TYR A 166 -3.59 -15.49 -0.15
C TYR A 166 -4.51 -16.31 -1.05
N LEU A 167 -4.04 -16.77 -2.22
CA LEU A 167 -4.83 -17.54 -3.18
C LEU A 167 -5.22 -18.94 -2.67
N GLU A 168 -4.47 -19.50 -1.74
CA GLU A 168 -4.81 -20.77 -1.11
C GLU A 168 -5.90 -20.63 -0.03
N ASN A 169 -5.99 -19.46 0.60
CA ASN A 169 -6.86 -19.21 1.76
C ASN A 169 -8.09 -18.35 1.46
N HIS A 170 -8.09 -17.61 0.36
CA HIS A 170 -9.14 -16.65 0.00
C HIS A 170 -9.65 -16.84 -1.42
N ALA A 171 -10.88 -16.43 -1.67
CA ALA A 171 -11.41 -16.34 -3.03
C ALA A 171 -10.74 -15.21 -3.80
N ASN A 172 -10.53 -15.42 -5.11
CA ASN A 172 -10.01 -14.39 -5.99
C ASN A 172 -10.97 -13.20 -6.06
N PRO A 173 -10.47 -11.95 -6.02
CA PRO A 173 -11.30 -10.79 -6.32
C PRO A 173 -11.88 -10.88 -7.74
N ASP A 174 -13.11 -10.35 -7.94
CA ASP A 174 -13.71 -10.30 -9.29
C ASP A 174 -12.94 -9.35 -10.22
N PHE A 175 -12.36 -8.30 -9.65
CA PHE A 175 -11.55 -7.29 -10.33
C PHE A 175 -10.33 -6.98 -9.47
N LEU A 176 -9.16 -7.00 -10.09
CA LEU A 176 -7.89 -6.70 -9.44
C LEU A 176 -7.07 -5.77 -10.33
N PHE A 177 -6.43 -4.78 -9.73
CA PHE A 177 -5.38 -4.00 -10.39
C PHE A 177 -4.28 -3.64 -9.38
N THR A 178 -3.06 -3.45 -9.88
CA THR A 178 -1.96 -2.91 -9.11
C THR A 178 -1.78 -1.43 -9.44
N PRO A 179 -1.76 -0.54 -8.43
CA PRO A 179 -1.44 0.87 -8.63
C PRO A 179 0.05 1.12 -8.85
N GLU A 180 0.88 0.11 -8.77
CA GLU A 180 2.31 0.20 -9.02
C GLU A 180 2.60 0.78 -10.41
N ILE A 181 3.45 1.81 -10.46
CA ILE A 181 3.88 2.41 -11.72
C ILE A 181 4.97 1.53 -12.32
N GLY A 182 4.62 0.75 -13.34
CA GLY A 182 5.57 -0.11 -14.05
C GLY A 182 6.78 0.66 -14.59
N ARG A 183 7.94 0.03 -14.57
CA ARG A 183 9.23 0.59 -15.06
C ARG A 183 9.18 1.17 -16.48
N ALA A 184 8.22 0.75 -17.31
CA ALA A 184 8.04 1.28 -18.66
C ALA A 184 7.66 2.76 -18.67
N SER A 185 6.88 3.25 -17.69
CA SER A 185 6.47 4.65 -17.61
C SER A 185 7.61 5.59 -17.17
N CYS A 186 8.61 5.06 -16.45
CA CYS A 186 9.78 5.82 -16.03
C CYS A 186 10.81 6.02 -17.15
N ARG A 187 10.79 5.16 -18.20
CA ARG A 187 11.74 5.25 -19.33
C ARG A 187 11.30 6.20 -20.45
N GLU A 188 10.03 6.57 -20.49
CA GLU A 188 9.49 7.47 -21.55
C GLU A 188 9.63 8.96 -21.21
N ARG A 189 10.19 9.32 -20.05
CA ARG A 189 10.35 10.73 -19.62
C ARG A 189 11.80 11.17 -19.45
N VAL A 190 12.72 10.50 -20.11
CA VAL A 190 14.11 10.94 -20.18
C VAL A 190 14.39 11.54 -21.56
#